data_d782d4244b34caaa250cd86439356ec2
#
_entry.id   d782d4244b34caaa250cd86439356ec2
#
_cell.length_a   1.000
_cell.length_b   1.000
_cell.length_c   1.000
_cell.angle_alpha   90.00
_cell.angle_beta   90.00
_cell.angle_gamma   90.00
#
_symmetry.space_group_name_H-M   'P 1'
#
loop_
_entity.id
_entity.type
_entity.pdbx_description
1 polymer ?
#
loop_
_entity_poly.entity_id
_entity_poly.type
_entity_poly.pdbx_seq_one_letter_code
_entity_poly.pdbx_strand_id
1 'polypeptide(L)'
;MLDNLTQRLSKVVKTLRGQARLTDENIQDAMREVRMALLEADVALPVVKDFVAKVKEKAVGQEVIGSLTPGQALVGVVHDELKALMGGAHEGLDLSTQPPAVVLMAGLQGAGKTTTTGKLAKLLHEQQKKKVLVVSTDVYRPAAIEQLKTVAAQAGVGFFPSETVQKPVDIALAALDYARKHHIDVLLVDTAGRLAVDEAMMAEIKDLHAAVKPIETLFVVDAMLGQDAVNTARAFNEALPLTGVVLTKLDGDSRGGAALSVRHVTGKPLKFAGIGEKLSGLEPFHPDRMASRILGMGDILGLVEEARRGVDEEKAKAFAQKLKTGKGFDLNDFKEQIAQMRKMGGLASMMDKLPAQFAQAAGKLQGGAEEKAIGRIEGIINSMTPLERAKPELLKASRKRRIAAGAGVTVQEVNRLLNQFEQTQKVMKQFSKGGMNKMMRAMKGMMPGGLPGMPR
;
A
#
# COMPACT_ATOMS: atom_id res chain seq x y z
N MET A 1 -2.37 0.97 -9.92
CA MET A 1 -2.00 2.16 -9.09
C MET A 1 -1.13 3.08 -9.92
N LEU A 2 -1.52 4.32 -10.14
CA LEU A 2 -0.77 5.30 -10.95
C LEU A 2 -0.41 4.84 -12.39
N ASP A 3 -1.17 3.94 -12.98
CA ASP A 3 -0.76 3.17 -14.17
C ASP A 3 -0.48 4.05 -15.39
N ASN A 4 -1.27 5.09 -15.61
CA ASN A 4 -1.09 6.01 -16.72
C ASN A 4 0.23 6.79 -16.63
N LEU A 5 0.51 7.37 -15.47
CA LEU A 5 1.76 8.08 -15.20
C LEU A 5 2.95 7.13 -15.28
N THR A 6 2.82 5.96 -14.66
CA THR A 6 3.84 4.91 -14.66
C THR A 6 4.16 4.42 -16.07
N GLN A 7 3.15 4.14 -16.92
CA GLN A 7 3.36 3.69 -18.28
C GLN A 7 4.10 4.72 -19.13
N ARG A 8 3.75 6.00 -19.02
CA ARG A 8 4.39 7.07 -19.78
C ARG A 8 5.82 7.33 -19.33
N LEU A 9 6.03 7.49 -18.02
CA LEU A 9 7.37 7.70 -17.49
C LEU A 9 8.28 6.48 -17.68
N SER A 10 7.74 5.25 -17.62
CA SER A 10 8.49 4.03 -17.96
C SER A 10 8.95 4.02 -19.43
N LYS A 11 8.15 4.57 -20.36
CA LYS A 11 8.55 4.75 -21.75
C LYS A 11 9.74 5.70 -21.87
N VAL A 12 9.66 6.86 -21.22
CA VAL A 12 10.75 7.85 -21.17
C VAL A 12 12.02 7.23 -20.59
N VAL A 13 11.90 6.51 -19.47
CA VAL A 13 13.01 5.79 -18.84
C VAL A 13 13.65 4.76 -19.78
N LYS A 14 12.83 3.99 -20.53
CA LYS A 14 13.35 3.01 -21.50
C LYS A 14 14.11 3.69 -22.63
N THR A 15 13.57 4.79 -23.18
CA THR A 15 14.22 5.57 -24.24
C THR A 15 15.56 6.15 -23.75
N LEU A 16 15.59 6.70 -22.55
CA LEU A 16 16.80 7.26 -21.94
C LEU A 16 17.87 6.21 -21.65
N ARG A 17 17.48 5.03 -21.14
CA ARG A 17 18.42 3.93 -20.84
C ARG A 17 19.14 3.40 -22.07
N GLY A 18 18.51 3.50 -23.25
CA GLY A 18 19.09 3.06 -24.52
C GLY A 18 20.11 4.04 -25.14
N GLN A 19 20.28 5.24 -24.58
CA GLN A 19 21.14 6.28 -25.15
C GLN A 19 22.55 6.22 -24.59
N ALA A 20 23.54 6.15 -25.48
CA ALA A 20 24.96 6.09 -25.14
C ALA A 20 25.54 7.47 -24.77
N ARG A 21 24.90 8.56 -25.18
CA ARG A 21 25.26 9.97 -24.86
C ARG A 21 23.98 10.78 -24.67
N LEU A 22 23.96 11.63 -23.64
CA LEU A 22 22.96 12.69 -23.48
C LEU A 22 23.49 13.95 -24.19
N THR A 23 22.75 14.39 -25.17
CA THR A 23 22.90 15.72 -25.76
C THR A 23 21.86 16.65 -25.14
N ASP A 24 22.06 17.97 -25.21
CA ASP A 24 21.05 18.94 -24.76
C ASP A 24 19.69 18.71 -25.44
N GLU A 25 19.69 18.27 -26.70
CA GLU A 25 18.49 17.93 -27.45
C GLU A 25 17.76 16.72 -26.88
N ASN A 26 18.46 15.64 -26.58
CA ASN A 26 17.89 14.43 -25.98
C ASN A 26 17.33 14.71 -24.57
N ILE A 27 17.97 15.57 -23.79
CA ILE A 27 17.48 16.02 -22.48
C ILE A 27 16.21 16.84 -22.64
N GLN A 28 16.18 17.76 -23.63
CA GLN A 28 14.99 18.59 -23.88
C GLN A 28 13.79 17.75 -24.32
N ASP A 29 13.98 16.77 -25.20
CA ASP A 29 12.92 15.87 -25.65
C ASP A 29 12.41 15.00 -24.49
N ALA A 30 13.31 14.42 -23.71
CA ALA A 30 12.94 13.64 -22.53
C ALA A 30 12.17 14.49 -21.49
N MET A 31 12.61 15.73 -21.25
CA MET A 31 11.93 16.64 -20.32
C MET A 31 10.58 17.09 -20.86
N ARG A 32 10.43 17.22 -22.17
CA ARG A 32 9.13 17.49 -22.80
C ARG A 32 8.15 16.34 -22.57
N GLU A 33 8.59 15.10 -22.75
CA GLU A 33 7.75 13.92 -22.48
C GLU A 33 7.41 13.78 -21.00
N VAL A 34 8.38 13.99 -20.08
CA VAL A 34 8.14 14.01 -18.64
C VAL A 34 7.12 15.08 -18.26
N ARG A 35 7.26 16.29 -18.82
CA ARG A 35 6.30 17.38 -18.62
C ARG A 35 4.90 16.98 -19.07
N MET A 36 4.77 16.40 -20.25
CA MET A 36 3.47 15.95 -20.78
C MET A 36 2.88 14.85 -19.89
N ALA A 37 3.68 13.87 -19.46
CA ALA A 37 3.24 12.81 -18.59
C ALA A 37 2.70 13.32 -17.23
N LEU A 38 3.37 14.30 -16.64
CA LEU A 38 2.94 14.92 -15.38
C LEU A 38 1.65 15.74 -15.55
N LEU A 39 1.51 16.51 -16.66
CA LEU A 39 0.29 17.27 -16.94
C LEU A 39 -0.91 16.36 -17.19
N GLU A 40 -0.73 15.27 -17.94
CA GLU A 40 -1.79 14.28 -18.18
C GLU A 40 -2.17 13.48 -16.93
N ALA A 41 -1.24 13.40 -15.96
CA ALA A 41 -1.50 12.86 -14.65
C ALA A 41 -2.21 13.86 -13.70
N ASP A 42 -2.64 15.02 -14.19
CA ASP A 42 -3.27 16.10 -13.43
C ASP A 42 -2.35 16.74 -12.35
N VAL A 43 -1.04 16.73 -12.58
CA VAL A 43 -0.12 17.50 -11.73
C VAL A 43 -0.30 18.99 -12.01
N ALA A 44 -0.37 19.81 -10.99
CA ALA A 44 -0.54 21.25 -11.12
C ALA A 44 0.60 21.90 -11.92
N LEU A 45 0.26 22.77 -12.87
CA LEU A 45 1.22 23.37 -13.79
C LEU A 45 2.43 24.05 -13.11
N PRO A 46 2.28 24.78 -11.97
CA PRO A 46 3.42 25.34 -11.26
C PRO A 46 4.39 24.28 -10.78
N VAL A 47 3.85 23.15 -10.24
CA VAL A 47 4.65 22.01 -9.77
C VAL A 47 5.44 21.37 -10.91
N VAL A 48 4.80 21.18 -12.07
CA VAL A 48 5.44 20.63 -13.27
C VAL A 48 6.58 21.53 -13.76
N LYS A 49 6.37 22.86 -13.79
CA LYS A 49 7.39 23.82 -14.20
C LYS A 49 8.61 23.79 -13.27
N ASP A 50 8.37 23.81 -11.96
CA ASP A 50 9.43 23.78 -10.94
C ASP A 50 10.22 22.46 -11.01
N PHE A 51 9.51 21.33 -11.12
CA PHE A 51 10.11 20.01 -11.28
C PHE A 51 11.03 19.92 -12.50
N VAL A 52 10.52 20.31 -13.69
CA VAL A 52 11.30 20.27 -14.93
C VAL A 52 12.52 21.18 -14.86
N ALA A 53 12.40 22.36 -14.24
CA ALA A 53 13.52 23.28 -14.06
C ALA A 53 14.62 22.66 -13.18
N LYS A 54 14.26 22.08 -12.04
CA LYS A 54 15.18 21.42 -11.10
C LYS A 54 15.87 20.21 -11.73
N VAL A 55 15.12 19.37 -12.48
CA VAL A 55 15.72 18.23 -13.17
C VAL A 55 16.72 18.69 -14.23
N LYS A 56 16.40 19.73 -15.01
CA LYS A 56 17.32 20.28 -16.01
C LYS A 56 18.60 20.82 -15.34
N GLU A 57 18.47 21.61 -14.29
CA GLU A 57 19.61 22.19 -13.56
C GLU A 57 20.56 21.09 -13.06
N LYS A 58 20.01 20.04 -12.45
CA LYS A 58 20.80 18.92 -11.92
C LYS A 58 21.36 18.02 -13.02
N ALA A 59 20.64 17.82 -14.11
CA ALA A 59 21.10 17.00 -15.23
C ALA A 59 22.29 17.63 -15.99
N VAL A 60 22.29 18.94 -16.15
CA VAL A 60 23.38 19.69 -16.84
C VAL A 60 24.66 19.75 -16.00
N GLY A 61 24.55 19.72 -14.67
CA GLY A 61 25.69 19.84 -13.76
C GLY A 61 26.37 18.52 -13.34
N GLN A 62 25.80 17.37 -13.69
CA GLN A 62 26.36 16.07 -13.30
C GLN A 62 27.36 15.56 -14.33
N GLU A 63 28.64 15.62 -14.01
CA GLU A 63 29.61 14.71 -14.60
C GLU A 63 29.18 13.28 -14.28
N VAL A 64 29.11 12.44 -15.32
CA VAL A 64 28.73 11.02 -15.17
C VAL A 64 29.80 10.32 -14.32
N ILE A 65 29.52 10.23 -13.01
CA ILE A 65 30.44 9.59 -12.07
C ILE A 65 30.27 8.07 -12.18
N GLY A 66 31.30 7.38 -12.64
CA GLY A 66 31.38 5.93 -12.58
C GLY A 66 30.87 5.18 -13.81
N SER A 67 30.43 3.93 -13.60
CA SER A 67 30.04 2.99 -14.66
C SER A 67 28.58 3.16 -15.18
N LEU A 68 27.89 4.25 -14.84
CA LEU A 68 26.53 4.52 -15.27
C LEU A 68 26.50 5.13 -16.69
N THR A 69 25.52 4.71 -17.49
CA THR A 69 25.25 5.42 -18.75
C THR A 69 24.60 6.77 -18.46
N PRO A 70 24.79 7.78 -19.31
CA PRO A 70 24.14 9.10 -19.15
C PRO A 70 22.64 9.02 -18.96
N GLY A 71 21.96 8.13 -19.69
CA GLY A 71 20.52 7.89 -19.51
C GLY A 71 20.15 7.33 -18.15
N GLN A 72 20.98 6.49 -17.55
CA GLN A 72 20.77 5.99 -16.18
C GLN A 72 20.96 7.09 -15.13
N ALA A 73 21.92 7.98 -15.34
CA ALA A 73 22.16 9.13 -14.47
C ALA A 73 20.94 10.08 -14.49
N LEU A 74 20.38 10.40 -15.66
CA LEU A 74 19.19 11.24 -15.76
C LEU A 74 17.96 10.60 -15.11
N VAL A 75 17.77 9.29 -15.24
CA VAL A 75 16.69 8.56 -14.52
C VAL A 75 16.86 8.68 -13.02
N GLY A 76 18.09 8.61 -12.51
CA GLY A 76 18.41 8.84 -11.10
C GLY A 76 18.01 10.26 -10.65
N VAL A 77 18.35 11.27 -11.43
CA VAL A 77 17.95 12.67 -11.13
C VAL A 77 16.43 12.82 -11.09
N VAL A 78 15.71 12.26 -12.06
CA VAL A 78 14.23 12.30 -12.09
C VAL A 78 13.63 11.59 -10.87
N HIS A 79 14.20 10.44 -10.49
CA HIS A 79 13.77 9.70 -9.29
C HIS A 79 13.95 10.53 -8.02
N ASP A 80 15.12 11.13 -7.84
CA ASP A 80 15.46 11.91 -6.64
C ASP A 80 14.60 13.18 -6.55
N GLU A 81 14.32 13.83 -7.69
CA GLU A 81 13.42 14.99 -7.71
C GLU A 81 11.95 14.59 -7.44
N LEU A 82 11.48 13.46 -7.95
CA LEU A 82 10.16 12.93 -7.59
C LEU A 82 10.07 12.63 -6.10
N LYS A 83 11.09 11.99 -5.55
CA LYS A 83 11.20 11.71 -4.11
C LYS A 83 11.19 13.00 -3.29
N ALA A 84 11.98 14.00 -3.68
CA ALA A 84 12.04 15.28 -3.00
C ALA A 84 10.70 16.02 -3.06
N LEU A 85 10.02 16.01 -4.21
CA LEU A 85 8.71 16.62 -4.40
C LEU A 85 7.64 15.99 -3.49
N MET A 86 7.76 14.69 -3.20
CA MET A 86 6.85 13.97 -2.29
C MET A 86 7.23 14.05 -0.81
N GLY A 87 8.34 14.74 -0.46
CA GLY A 87 8.74 15.01 0.93
C GLY A 87 10.07 14.37 1.35
N GLY A 88 10.75 13.65 0.46
CA GLY A 88 12.09 13.09 0.69
C GLY A 88 12.13 11.82 1.53
N ALA A 89 11.57 11.83 2.73
CA ALA A 89 11.51 10.69 3.64
C ALA A 89 10.08 10.44 4.15
N HIS A 90 9.85 9.23 4.66
CA HIS A 90 8.58 8.91 5.33
C HIS A 90 8.52 9.62 6.69
N GLU A 91 7.40 10.28 6.94
CA GLU A 91 7.07 10.87 8.24
C GLU A 91 5.83 10.17 8.81
N GLY A 92 5.99 9.46 9.94
CA GLY A 92 4.91 8.78 10.64
C GLY A 92 4.03 9.73 11.46
N LEU A 93 3.09 9.18 12.22
CA LEU A 93 2.34 9.94 13.21
C LEU A 93 3.24 10.31 14.39
N ASP A 94 3.14 11.54 14.84
CA ASP A 94 3.67 11.95 16.13
C ASP A 94 2.60 11.73 17.21
N LEU A 95 2.82 10.73 18.05
CA LEU A 95 1.96 10.42 19.18
C LEU A 95 2.65 10.74 20.53
N SER A 96 3.72 11.55 20.48
CA SER A 96 4.56 11.89 21.64
C SER A 96 3.89 12.93 22.52
N THR A 97 2.80 12.55 23.18
CA THR A 97 2.06 13.41 24.13
C THR A 97 1.53 12.58 25.28
N GLN A 98 1.02 13.26 26.33
CA GLN A 98 0.27 12.56 27.37
C GLN A 98 -1.01 11.93 26.80
N PRO A 99 -1.26 10.64 27.05
CA PRO A 99 -2.45 9.98 26.56
C PRO A 99 -3.74 10.64 27.06
N PRO A 100 -4.78 10.68 26.22
CA PRO A 100 -4.82 10.16 24.86
C PRO A 100 -4.21 11.13 23.85
N ALA A 101 -3.41 10.61 22.90
CA ALA A 101 -3.04 11.35 21.72
C ALA A 101 -4.27 11.53 20.82
N VAL A 102 -4.68 12.78 20.58
CA VAL A 102 -5.87 13.07 19.77
C VAL A 102 -5.45 13.27 18.31
N VAL A 103 -6.07 12.54 17.40
CA VAL A 103 -5.89 12.66 15.95
C VAL A 103 -7.21 13.09 15.32
N LEU A 104 -7.23 14.24 14.67
CA LEU A 104 -8.41 14.79 14.00
C LEU A 104 -8.35 14.46 12.50
N MET A 105 -9.43 13.87 11.96
CA MET A 105 -9.55 13.51 10.55
C MET A 105 -10.38 14.57 9.81
N ALA A 106 -9.74 15.34 8.94
CA ALA A 106 -10.37 16.44 8.19
C ALA A 106 -10.44 16.13 6.68
N GLY A 107 -11.45 16.65 5.97
CA GLY A 107 -11.58 16.47 4.52
C GLY A 107 -13.02 16.51 4.04
N LEU A 108 -13.23 16.50 2.71
CA LEU A 108 -14.54 16.54 2.09
C LEU A 108 -15.33 15.23 2.26
N GLN A 109 -16.61 15.28 1.96
CA GLN A 109 -17.47 14.11 1.86
C GLN A 109 -16.97 13.19 0.74
N GLY A 110 -16.95 11.87 1.01
CA GLY A 110 -16.47 10.89 0.03
C GLY A 110 -14.95 10.77 -0.07
N ALA A 111 -14.18 11.63 0.61
CA ALA A 111 -12.71 11.52 0.66
C ALA A 111 -12.20 10.27 1.39
N GLY A 112 -13.07 9.53 2.08
CA GLY A 112 -12.69 8.30 2.78
C GLY A 112 -12.27 8.47 4.23
N LYS A 113 -12.67 9.56 4.91
CA LYS A 113 -12.32 9.84 6.33
C LYS A 113 -12.69 8.68 7.26
N THR A 114 -13.95 8.29 7.29
CA THR A 114 -14.48 7.23 8.17
C THR A 114 -13.77 5.89 7.95
N THR A 115 -13.58 5.52 6.69
CA THR A 115 -12.85 4.30 6.33
C THR A 115 -11.37 4.40 6.74
N THR A 116 -10.74 5.55 6.54
CA THR A 116 -9.35 5.81 6.93
C THR A 116 -9.19 5.78 8.45
N THR A 117 -10.15 6.35 9.20
CA THR A 117 -10.19 6.29 10.66
C THR A 117 -10.14 4.85 11.15
N GLY A 118 -10.97 3.97 10.58
CA GLY A 118 -10.96 2.56 10.94
C GLY A 118 -9.68 1.81 10.54
N LYS A 119 -9.15 2.09 9.36
CA LYS A 119 -7.86 1.51 8.90
C LYS A 119 -6.70 1.94 9.79
N LEU A 120 -6.66 3.24 10.13
CA LEU A 120 -5.64 3.79 11.02
C LEU A 120 -5.76 3.21 12.42
N ALA A 121 -6.99 3.10 12.95
CA ALA A 121 -7.25 2.47 14.23
C ALA A 121 -6.73 1.03 14.28
N LYS A 122 -7.01 0.24 13.24
CA LYS A 122 -6.51 -1.12 13.10
C LYS A 122 -4.98 -1.17 13.06
N LEU A 123 -4.34 -0.30 12.26
CA LEU A 123 -2.90 -0.21 12.14
C LEU A 123 -2.24 0.08 13.50
N LEU A 124 -2.76 1.07 14.23
CA LEU A 124 -2.27 1.45 15.55
C LEU A 124 -2.46 0.33 16.57
N HIS A 125 -3.61 -0.33 16.55
CA HIS A 125 -3.93 -1.44 17.46
C HIS A 125 -3.07 -2.67 17.18
N GLU A 126 -3.03 -3.15 15.93
CA GLU A 126 -2.35 -4.40 15.57
C GLU A 126 -0.82 -4.27 15.53
N GLN A 127 -0.30 -3.17 14.96
CA GLN A 127 1.13 -3.01 14.74
C GLN A 127 1.83 -2.29 15.88
N GLN A 128 1.21 -1.25 16.45
CA GLN A 128 1.81 -0.45 17.52
C GLN A 128 1.30 -0.83 18.91
N LYS A 129 0.37 -1.81 19.00
CA LYS A 129 -0.20 -2.29 20.26
C LYS A 129 -0.84 -1.19 21.12
N LYS A 130 -1.36 -0.14 20.46
CA LYS A 130 -2.04 0.96 21.14
C LYS A 130 -3.48 0.61 21.46
N LYS A 131 -3.98 1.12 22.59
CA LYS A 131 -5.39 1.10 22.95
C LYS A 131 -6.07 2.29 22.27
N VAL A 132 -6.89 2.02 21.25
CA VAL A 132 -7.48 3.03 20.40
C VAL A 132 -8.98 3.16 20.65
N LEU A 133 -9.46 4.40 20.69
CA LEU A 133 -10.87 4.77 20.70
C LEU A 133 -11.17 5.59 19.46
N VAL A 134 -12.28 5.31 18.79
CA VAL A 134 -12.78 6.12 17.68
C VAL A 134 -14.10 6.77 18.04
N VAL A 135 -14.36 7.96 17.52
CA VAL A 135 -15.62 8.70 17.70
C VAL A 135 -16.00 9.38 16.39
N SER A 136 -17.30 9.34 16.04
CA SER A 136 -17.82 10.12 14.92
C SER A 136 -18.47 11.39 15.43
N THR A 137 -18.07 12.53 14.86
CA THR A 137 -18.72 13.81 15.05
C THR A 137 -19.59 14.22 13.85
N ASP A 138 -19.80 13.28 12.90
CA ASP A 138 -20.68 13.48 11.73
C ASP A 138 -22.14 13.27 12.11
N VAL A 139 -22.72 14.25 12.79
CA VAL A 139 -24.12 14.24 13.24
C VAL A 139 -25.12 14.42 12.10
N TYR A 140 -24.66 14.84 10.91
CA TYR A 140 -25.51 15.09 9.77
C TYR A 140 -25.88 13.82 9.00
N ARG A 141 -25.10 12.74 9.20
CA ARG A 141 -25.29 11.47 8.52
C ARG A 141 -25.31 10.31 9.51
N PRO A 142 -26.52 9.87 9.93
CA PRO A 142 -26.65 8.74 10.86
C PRO A 142 -25.91 7.48 10.37
N ALA A 143 -25.91 7.24 9.07
CA ALA A 143 -25.20 6.12 8.46
C ALA A 143 -23.68 6.18 8.67
N ALA A 144 -23.07 7.37 8.79
CA ALA A 144 -21.64 7.51 9.05
C ALA A 144 -21.27 7.06 10.46
N ILE A 145 -22.11 7.34 11.45
CA ILE A 145 -21.93 6.89 12.83
C ILE A 145 -21.98 5.35 12.90
N GLU A 146 -23.00 4.73 12.31
CA GLU A 146 -23.12 3.26 12.27
C GLU A 146 -22.02 2.60 11.45
N GLN A 147 -21.58 3.26 10.37
CA GLN A 147 -20.44 2.80 9.58
C GLN A 147 -19.16 2.77 10.43
N LEU A 148 -18.85 3.86 11.15
CA LEU A 148 -17.66 3.90 12.00
C LEU A 148 -17.72 2.86 13.13
N LYS A 149 -18.88 2.66 13.75
CA LYS A 149 -19.11 1.63 14.75
C LYS A 149 -18.84 0.22 14.22
N THR A 150 -19.34 -0.08 13.02
CA THR A 150 -19.11 -1.37 12.35
C THR A 150 -17.61 -1.57 12.05
N VAL A 151 -16.98 -0.55 11.54
CA VAL A 151 -15.55 -0.57 11.18
C VAL A 151 -14.67 -0.70 12.43
N ALA A 152 -15.02 -0.03 13.55
CA ALA A 152 -14.34 -0.15 14.83
C ALA A 152 -14.41 -1.58 15.38
N ALA A 153 -15.59 -2.20 15.32
CA ALA A 153 -15.77 -3.59 15.73
C ALA A 153 -14.91 -4.56 14.90
N GLN A 154 -14.86 -4.35 13.58
CA GLN A 154 -14.00 -5.13 12.66
C GLN A 154 -12.50 -4.93 12.93
N ALA A 155 -12.11 -3.73 13.35
CA ALA A 155 -10.73 -3.40 13.71
C ALA A 155 -10.34 -3.86 15.12
N GLY A 156 -11.28 -4.30 15.93
CA GLY A 156 -11.06 -4.72 17.33
C GLY A 156 -10.72 -3.55 18.27
N VAL A 157 -11.24 -2.34 17.97
CA VAL A 157 -10.97 -1.11 18.75
C VAL A 157 -12.24 -0.57 19.41
N GLY A 158 -12.08 0.32 20.40
CA GLY A 158 -13.18 0.96 21.08
C GLY A 158 -13.92 1.97 20.20
N PHE A 159 -15.23 2.03 20.32
CA PHE A 159 -16.09 3.05 19.71
C PHE A 159 -16.81 3.83 20.80
N PHE A 160 -16.74 5.16 20.73
CA PHE A 160 -17.49 6.05 21.61
C PHE A 160 -18.85 6.37 20.96
N PRO A 161 -19.99 6.09 21.60
CA PRO A 161 -21.30 6.33 21.02
C PRO A 161 -21.57 7.84 20.85
N SER A 162 -22.18 8.20 19.72
CA SER A 162 -22.63 9.54 19.41
C SER A 162 -24.02 9.51 18.78
N GLU A 163 -24.75 10.61 18.92
CA GLU A 163 -26.12 10.75 18.42
C GLU A 163 -26.25 12.02 17.60
N THR A 164 -27.17 12.02 16.62
CA THR A 164 -27.36 13.12 15.68
C THR A 164 -27.94 14.40 16.31
N VAL A 165 -28.49 14.29 17.52
CA VAL A 165 -29.04 15.43 18.28
C VAL A 165 -27.98 16.18 19.09
N GLN A 166 -26.79 15.61 19.21
CA GLN A 166 -25.67 16.20 19.96
C GLN A 166 -24.89 17.20 19.07
N LYS A 167 -24.15 18.10 19.73
CA LYS A 167 -23.23 18.98 18.99
C LYS A 167 -21.89 18.27 18.78
N PRO A 168 -21.25 18.43 17.60
CA PRO A 168 -19.96 17.81 17.29
C PRO A 168 -18.88 18.04 18.36
N VAL A 169 -18.77 19.27 18.86
CA VAL A 169 -17.80 19.64 19.90
C VAL A 169 -18.07 18.92 21.22
N ASP A 170 -19.35 18.82 21.64
CA ASP A 170 -19.72 18.15 22.89
C ASP A 170 -19.43 16.65 22.83
N ILE A 171 -19.68 16.01 21.68
CA ILE A 171 -19.33 14.61 21.43
C ILE A 171 -17.81 14.41 21.58
N ALA A 172 -17.03 15.26 20.93
CA ALA A 172 -15.58 15.14 20.93
C ALA A 172 -14.98 15.34 22.34
N LEU A 173 -15.48 16.30 23.11
CA LEU A 173 -15.05 16.53 24.48
C LEU A 173 -15.45 15.39 25.42
N ALA A 174 -16.66 14.85 25.26
CA ALA A 174 -17.12 13.69 26.04
C ALA A 174 -16.27 12.44 25.72
N ALA A 175 -15.95 12.22 24.45
CA ALA A 175 -15.06 11.13 24.04
C ALA A 175 -13.64 11.30 24.60
N LEU A 176 -13.13 12.52 24.65
CA LEU A 176 -11.82 12.85 25.21
C LEU A 176 -11.78 12.58 26.73
N ASP A 177 -12.82 13.00 27.45
CA ASP A 177 -12.94 12.72 28.90
C ASP A 177 -13.05 11.22 29.17
N TYR A 178 -13.86 10.52 28.39
CA TYR A 178 -13.96 9.06 28.46
C TYR A 178 -12.60 8.40 28.20
N ALA A 179 -11.87 8.82 27.16
CA ALA A 179 -10.57 8.29 26.81
C ALA A 179 -9.55 8.45 27.95
N ARG A 180 -9.53 9.60 28.62
CA ARG A 180 -8.70 9.84 29.81
C ARG A 180 -9.03 8.90 30.95
N LYS A 181 -10.32 8.76 31.29
CA LYS A 181 -10.80 7.90 32.38
C LYS A 181 -10.52 6.41 32.15
N HIS A 182 -10.47 5.97 30.89
CA HIS A 182 -10.28 4.57 30.52
C HIS A 182 -8.86 4.23 30.06
N HIS A 183 -7.90 5.16 30.25
CA HIS A 183 -6.50 4.98 29.88
C HIS A 183 -6.35 4.53 28.41
N ILE A 184 -7.00 5.27 27.50
CA ILE A 184 -6.88 5.10 26.06
C ILE A 184 -5.59 5.80 25.59
N ASP A 185 -4.81 5.15 24.72
CA ASP A 185 -3.58 5.74 24.21
C ASP A 185 -3.84 6.75 23.09
N VAL A 186 -4.81 6.44 22.21
CA VAL A 186 -5.11 7.26 21.02
C VAL A 186 -6.61 7.43 20.84
N LEU A 187 -7.05 8.68 20.65
CA LEU A 187 -8.42 9.03 20.27
C LEU A 187 -8.42 9.52 18.81
N LEU A 188 -9.13 8.79 17.94
CA LEU A 188 -9.35 9.22 16.56
C LEU A 188 -10.73 9.86 16.44
N VAL A 189 -10.76 11.12 15.97
CA VAL A 189 -11.98 11.91 15.81
C VAL A 189 -12.31 11.99 14.31
N ASP A 190 -13.34 11.27 13.87
CA ASP A 190 -13.88 11.33 12.52
C ASP A 190 -14.85 12.51 12.40
N THR A 191 -14.58 13.45 11.48
CA THR A 191 -15.40 14.65 11.33
C THR A 191 -16.38 14.55 10.19
N ALA A 192 -17.43 15.34 10.23
CA ALA A 192 -18.34 15.52 9.11
C ALA A 192 -17.56 15.99 7.86
N GLY A 193 -18.08 15.68 6.69
CA GLY A 193 -17.61 16.21 5.42
C GLY A 193 -18.78 16.72 4.62
N ARG A 194 -18.60 17.85 3.94
CA ARG A 194 -19.56 18.36 2.95
C ARG A 194 -19.03 18.16 1.54
N LEU A 195 -19.90 18.33 0.55
CA LEU A 195 -19.56 18.13 -0.86
C LEU A 195 -18.56 19.17 -1.38
N ALA A 196 -18.57 20.35 -0.79
CA ALA A 196 -17.67 21.44 -1.12
C ALA A 196 -17.17 22.15 0.14
N VAL A 197 -16.09 22.89 0.02
CA VAL A 197 -15.61 23.77 1.08
C VAL A 197 -16.57 24.94 1.25
N ASP A 198 -17.16 25.05 2.43
CA ASP A 198 -18.00 26.19 2.82
C ASP A 198 -17.59 26.76 4.18
N GLU A 199 -18.00 27.99 4.46
CA GLU A 199 -17.62 28.69 5.69
C GLU A 199 -18.14 27.99 6.96
N ALA A 200 -19.34 27.41 6.90
CA ALA A 200 -19.95 26.74 8.05
C ALA A 200 -19.18 25.47 8.43
N MET A 201 -18.78 24.67 7.42
CA MET A 201 -17.94 23.49 7.65
C MET A 201 -16.58 23.89 8.22
N MET A 202 -15.97 24.95 7.67
CA MET A 202 -14.66 25.40 8.12
C MET A 202 -14.72 25.98 9.54
N ALA A 203 -15.81 26.65 9.91
CA ALA A 203 -16.02 27.10 11.30
C ALA A 203 -16.15 25.91 12.26
N GLU A 204 -17.03 24.93 11.92
CA GLU A 204 -17.23 23.75 12.76
C GLU A 204 -15.94 22.97 13.02
N ILE A 205 -15.13 22.74 11.97
CA ILE A 205 -13.90 21.98 12.12
C ILE A 205 -12.83 22.77 12.89
N LYS A 206 -12.81 24.10 12.78
CA LYS A 206 -11.97 24.98 13.61
C LYS A 206 -12.37 24.91 15.08
N ASP A 207 -13.66 24.92 15.37
CA ASP A 207 -14.19 24.83 16.73
C ASP A 207 -13.85 23.46 17.35
N LEU A 208 -14.01 22.38 16.59
CA LEU A 208 -13.57 21.05 16.99
C LEU A 208 -12.07 21.00 17.29
N HIS A 209 -11.26 21.53 16.38
CA HIS A 209 -9.81 21.58 16.54
C HIS A 209 -9.41 22.35 17.80
N ALA A 210 -10.00 23.54 18.04
CA ALA A 210 -9.74 24.37 19.20
C ALA A 210 -10.15 23.67 20.51
N ALA A 211 -11.25 22.91 20.50
CA ALA A 211 -11.78 22.20 21.67
C ALA A 211 -10.93 21.01 22.06
N VAL A 212 -10.56 20.14 21.11
CA VAL A 212 -9.86 18.87 21.42
C VAL A 212 -8.33 19.02 21.36
N LYS A 213 -7.81 20.08 20.78
CA LYS A 213 -6.37 20.37 20.63
C LYS A 213 -5.58 19.16 20.16
N PRO A 214 -5.85 18.66 18.95
CA PRO A 214 -5.24 17.41 18.47
C PRO A 214 -3.73 17.60 18.31
N ILE A 215 -2.96 16.55 18.60
CA ILE A 215 -1.53 16.51 18.28
C ILE A 215 -1.31 16.31 16.78
N GLU A 216 -2.25 15.60 16.14
CA GLU A 216 -2.24 15.34 14.70
C GLU A 216 -3.57 15.78 14.08
N THR A 217 -3.47 16.57 13.01
CA THR A 217 -4.61 16.97 12.18
C THR A 217 -4.34 16.45 10.75
N LEU A 218 -4.99 15.36 10.39
CA LEU A 218 -4.77 14.68 9.13
C LEU A 218 -5.80 15.13 8.09
N PHE A 219 -5.30 15.68 6.99
CA PHE A 219 -6.13 15.97 5.83
C PHE A 219 -6.28 14.72 4.95
N VAL A 220 -7.49 14.20 4.87
CA VAL A 220 -7.84 13.04 4.05
C VAL A 220 -8.38 13.50 2.71
N VAL A 221 -7.73 13.09 1.64
CA VAL A 221 -8.07 13.53 0.28
C VAL A 221 -8.12 12.36 -0.69
N ASP A 222 -9.09 12.40 -1.59
CA ASP A 222 -9.26 11.44 -2.67
C ASP A 222 -8.27 11.75 -3.80
N ALA A 223 -7.40 10.82 -4.11
CA ALA A 223 -6.39 10.97 -5.17
C ALA A 223 -7.00 11.06 -6.58
N MET A 224 -8.28 10.70 -6.75
CA MET A 224 -8.99 10.77 -8.03
C MET A 224 -9.51 12.17 -8.38
N LEU A 225 -9.53 13.10 -7.42
CA LEU A 225 -10.12 14.45 -7.62
C LEU A 225 -9.24 15.39 -8.47
N GLY A 226 -8.03 15.00 -8.86
CA GLY A 226 -7.17 15.82 -9.72
C GLY A 226 -6.91 17.22 -9.14
N GLN A 227 -7.20 18.27 -9.91
CA GLN A 227 -6.98 19.67 -9.50
C GLN A 227 -7.90 20.13 -8.36
N ASP A 228 -9.08 19.55 -8.20
CA ASP A 228 -9.99 19.90 -7.08
C ASP A 228 -9.40 19.47 -5.74
N ALA A 229 -8.60 18.39 -5.71
CA ALA A 229 -7.83 18.00 -4.53
C ALA A 229 -6.85 19.10 -4.10
N VAL A 230 -6.23 19.79 -5.04
CA VAL A 230 -5.27 20.86 -4.80
C VAL A 230 -5.95 22.10 -4.18
N ASN A 231 -7.10 22.51 -4.75
CA ASN A 231 -7.87 23.64 -4.26
C ASN A 231 -8.41 23.36 -2.85
N THR A 232 -8.93 22.16 -2.64
CA THR A 232 -9.41 21.72 -1.34
C THR A 232 -8.27 21.69 -0.31
N ALA A 233 -7.12 21.13 -0.68
CA ALA A 233 -5.95 21.06 0.19
C ALA A 233 -5.47 22.44 0.63
N ARG A 234 -5.48 23.43 -0.27
CA ARG A 234 -5.14 24.82 0.06
C ARG A 234 -6.11 25.40 1.08
N ALA A 235 -7.40 25.28 0.86
CA ALA A 235 -8.42 25.80 1.77
C ALA A 235 -8.32 25.19 3.18
N PHE A 236 -8.12 23.86 3.27
CA PHE A 236 -7.93 23.22 4.57
C PHE A 236 -6.62 23.63 5.24
N ASN A 237 -5.53 23.80 4.49
CA ASN A 237 -4.23 24.20 5.03
C ASN A 237 -4.21 25.65 5.53
N GLU A 238 -5.02 26.53 4.93
CA GLU A 238 -5.22 27.88 5.38
C GLU A 238 -6.10 27.96 6.64
N ALA A 239 -7.07 27.05 6.76
CA ALA A 239 -8.03 27.03 7.86
C ALA A 239 -7.54 26.30 9.11
N LEU A 240 -6.70 25.27 8.98
CA LEU A 240 -6.27 24.38 10.04
C LEU A 240 -4.76 24.19 10.04
N PRO A 241 -4.13 24.03 11.20
CA PRO A 241 -2.73 23.63 11.29
C PRO A 241 -2.59 22.13 10.98
N LEU A 242 -2.66 21.78 9.69
CA LEU A 242 -2.48 20.40 9.25
C LEU A 242 -1.10 19.88 9.65
N THR A 243 -1.03 18.63 10.08
CA THR A 243 0.24 17.95 10.43
C THR A 243 0.63 16.89 9.41
N GLY A 244 -0.32 16.46 8.58
CA GLY A 244 -0.07 15.47 7.53
C GLY A 244 -1.26 15.26 6.62
N VAL A 245 -1.00 14.53 5.53
CA VAL A 245 -2.00 14.20 4.51
C VAL A 245 -2.13 12.69 4.39
N VAL A 246 -3.35 12.22 4.20
CA VAL A 246 -3.67 10.84 3.84
C VAL A 246 -4.30 10.84 2.45
N LEU A 247 -3.64 10.17 1.51
CA LEU A 247 -4.17 9.96 0.17
C LEU A 247 -5.01 8.70 0.14
N THR A 248 -6.23 8.79 -0.37
CA THR A 248 -7.14 7.64 -0.50
C THR A 248 -7.38 7.27 -1.96
N LYS A 249 -7.94 6.09 -2.19
CA LYS A 249 -8.33 5.57 -3.50
C LYS A 249 -7.19 5.50 -4.52
N LEU A 250 -5.97 5.26 -4.04
CA LEU A 250 -4.82 5.08 -4.93
C LEU A 250 -4.88 3.78 -5.75
N ASP A 251 -5.72 2.85 -5.36
CA ASP A 251 -6.04 1.60 -6.08
C ASP A 251 -6.98 1.80 -7.27
N GLY A 252 -7.67 2.93 -7.34
CA GLY A 252 -8.49 3.31 -8.47
C GLY A 252 -7.66 3.76 -9.69
N ASP A 253 -8.35 4.17 -10.75
CA ASP A 253 -7.73 4.76 -11.95
C ASP A 253 -7.30 6.21 -11.70
N SER A 254 -6.57 6.42 -10.60
CA SER A 254 -6.06 7.74 -10.25
C SER A 254 -4.83 8.05 -11.11
N ARG A 255 -4.83 9.24 -11.72
CA ARG A 255 -3.70 9.71 -12.52
C ARG A 255 -2.46 10.03 -11.68
N GLY A 256 -2.61 10.08 -10.34
CA GLY A 256 -1.54 10.20 -9.35
C GLY A 256 -0.96 11.58 -9.15
N GLY A 257 -1.30 12.54 -9.99
CA GLY A 257 -0.78 13.90 -9.88
C GLY A 257 -1.27 14.67 -8.67
N ALA A 258 -2.42 14.29 -8.11
CA ALA A 258 -2.93 14.87 -6.87
C ALA A 258 -1.92 14.72 -5.72
N ALA A 259 -1.26 13.56 -5.60
CA ALA A 259 -0.26 13.31 -4.55
C ALA A 259 0.88 14.33 -4.58
N LEU A 260 1.43 14.56 -5.77
CA LEU A 260 2.53 15.51 -5.99
C LEU A 260 2.10 16.94 -5.72
N SER A 261 0.90 17.29 -6.17
CA SER A 261 0.36 18.65 -6.09
C SER A 261 -0.08 19.03 -4.67
N VAL A 262 -0.75 18.13 -3.96
CA VAL A 262 -1.22 18.36 -2.59
C VAL A 262 -0.04 18.57 -1.63
N ARG A 263 1.03 17.76 -1.74
CA ARG A 263 2.25 17.96 -0.96
C ARG A 263 2.88 19.31 -1.22
N HIS A 264 3.00 19.69 -2.50
CA HIS A 264 3.60 20.98 -2.88
C HIS A 264 2.79 22.16 -2.33
N VAL A 265 1.46 22.11 -2.43
CA VAL A 265 0.57 23.21 -2.01
C VAL A 265 0.46 23.33 -0.49
N THR A 266 0.40 22.22 0.22
CA THR A 266 0.24 22.22 1.68
C THR A 266 1.58 22.36 2.43
N GLY A 267 2.68 21.95 1.80
CA GLY A 267 3.96 21.78 2.48
C GLY A 267 3.97 20.67 3.54
N LYS A 268 2.86 19.92 3.71
CA LYS A 268 2.70 18.91 4.76
C LYS A 268 3.07 17.52 4.27
N PRO A 269 3.65 16.65 5.13
CA PRO A 269 4.06 15.33 4.73
C PRO A 269 2.86 14.45 4.34
N LEU A 270 3.06 13.63 3.31
CA LEU A 270 2.17 12.54 2.99
C LEU A 270 2.47 11.38 3.95
N LYS A 271 1.57 11.13 4.92
CA LYS A 271 1.82 10.13 5.97
C LYS A 271 1.35 8.73 5.59
N PHE A 272 0.20 8.63 4.92
CA PHE A 272 -0.40 7.35 4.56
C PHE A 272 -0.98 7.35 3.15
N ALA A 273 -1.03 6.15 2.56
CA ALA A 273 -1.64 5.82 1.29
C ALA A 273 -2.74 4.77 1.49
N GLY A 274 -3.96 5.09 1.09
CA GLY A 274 -5.10 4.17 1.06
C GLY A 274 -5.13 3.40 -0.26
N ILE A 275 -4.95 2.09 -0.19
CA ILE A 275 -4.87 1.16 -1.31
C ILE A 275 -5.98 0.11 -1.20
N GLY A 276 -7.18 0.44 -1.62
CA GLY A 276 -8.33 -0.46 -1.61
C GLY A 276 -9.27 -0.29 -0.41
N GLU A 277 -10.40 -0.97 -0.47
CA GLU A 277 -11.50 -0.82 0.50
C GLU A 277 -11.29 -1.61 1.81
N LYS A 278 -10.48 -2.65 1.79
CA LYS A 278 -10.23 -3.51 2.96
C LYS A 278 -9.57 -2.73 4.10
N LEU A 279 -9.88 -3.10 5.35
CA LEU A 279 -9.27 -2.47 6.53
C LEU A 279 -7.73 -2.61 6.61
N SER A 280 -7.15 -3.56 5.90
CA SER A 280 -5.71 -3.70 5.75
C SER A 280 -5.11 -2.79 4.67
N GLY A 281 -5.94 -2.08 3.90
CA GLY A 281 -5.53 -1.25 2.76
C GLY A 281 -5.10 0.16 3.17
N LEU A 282 -4.27 0.31 4.21
CA LEU A 282 -3.59 1.55 4.57
C LEU A 282 -2.11 1.26 4.76
N GLU A 283 -1.28 1.93 3.99
CA GLU A 283 0.18 1.79 4.06
C GLU A 283 0.84 3.12 4.46
N PRO A 284 1.95 3.10 5.20
CA PRO A 284 2.80 4.28 5.35
C PRO A 284 3.26 4.77 3.98
N PHE A 285 3.23 6.09 3.78
CA PHE A 285 3.66 6.68 2.52
C PHE A 285 5.19 6.79 2.48
N HIS A 286 5.81 6.10 1.55
CA HIS A 286 7.26 6.12 1.33
C HIS A 286 7.57 6.82 0.01
N PRO A 287 8.08 8.08 0.03
CA PRO A 287 8.37 8.85 -1.18
C PRO A 287 9.29 8.15 -2.18
N ASP A 288 10.33 7.48 -1.71
CA ASP A 288 11.28 6.73 -2.54
C ASP A 288 10.66 5.54 -3.26
N ARG A 289 9.79 4.78 -2.57
CA ARG A 289 9.06 3.66 -3.17
C ARG A 289 8.03 4.15 -4.18
N MET A 290 7.34 5.26 -3.86
CA MET A 290 6.37 5.84 -4.77
C MET A 290 7.06 6.39 -6.04
N ALA A 291 8.21 7.06 -5.92
CA ALA A 291 9.01 7.49 -7.06
C ALA A 291 9.43 6.30 -7.93
N SER A 292 9.90 5.21 -7.31
CA SER A 292 10.26 3.97 -8.02
C SER A 292 9.07 3.34 -8.74
N ARG A 293 7.88 3.30 -8.13
CA ARG A 293 6.65 2.82 -8.76
C ARG A 293 6.25 3.69 -9.96
N ILE A 294 6.26 5.01 -9.80
CA ILE A 294 5.96 5.98 -10.86
C ILE A 294 6.87 5.79 -12.07
N LEU A 295 8.16 5.49 -11.85
CA LEU A 295 9.12 5.25 -12.92
C LEU A 295 9.09 3.81 -13.47
N GLY A 296 8.19 2.97 -13.02
CA GLY A 296 8.07 1.57 -13.45
C GLY A 296 9.23 0.68 -12.98
N MET A 297 9.96 1.10 -11.97
CA MET A 297 11.09 0.35 -11.39
C MET A 297 10.64 -0.69 -10.35
N GLY A 298 9.37 -0.66 -9.97
CA GLY A 298 8.79 -1.54 -8.95
C GLY A 298 9.12 -1.12 -7.51
N ASP A 299 8.55 -1.85 -6.56
CA ASP A 299 8.76 -1.65 -5.11
C ASP A 299 9.22 -2.95 -4.46
N ILE A 300 10.46 -3.31 -4.68
CA ILE A 300 11.05 -4.56 -4.15
C ILE A 300 11.12 -4.53 -2.61
N LEU A 301 11.39 -3.38 -2.01
CA LEU A 301 11.45 -3.24 -0.55
C LEU A 301 10.08 -3.42 0.09
N GLY A 302 9.03 -2.83 -0.50
CA GLY A 302 7.66 -3.03 -0.06
C GLY A 302 7.21 -4.48 -0.15
N LEU A 303 7.59 -5.20 -1.22
CA LEU A 303 7.35 -6.65 -1.34
C LEU A 303 8.02 -7.46 -0.22
N VAL A 304 9.28 -7.13 0.12
CA VAL A 304 10.02 -7.81 1.19
C VAL A 304 9.39 -7.54 2.55
N GLU A 305 8.96 -6.31 2.82
CA GLU A 305 8.29 -5.97 4.08
C GLU A 305 6.92 -6.63 4.21
N GLU A 306 6.13 -6.65 3.15
CA GLU A 306 4.83 -7.32 3.14
C GLU A 306 4.99 -8.83 3.31
N ALA A 307 5.98 -9.42 2.65
CA ALA A 307 6.33 -10.81 2.86
C ALA A 307 6.72 -11.09 4.32
N ARG A 308 7.47 -10.20 4.96
CA ARG A 308 7.83 -10.33 6.39
C ARG A 308 6.63 -10.18 7.33
N ARG A 309 5.70 -9.28 7.03
CA ARG A 309 4.47 -9.10 7.82
C ARG A 309 3.49 -10.27 7.71
N GLY A 310 3.44 -10.91 6.54
CA GLY A 310 2.59 -12.08 6.29
C GLY A 310 3.13 -13.38 6.86
N VAL A 311 4.38 -13.42 7.27
CA VAL A 311 5.04 -14.63 7.80
C VAL A 311 4.86 -14.65 9.32
N ASP A 312 4.04 -15.59 9.80
CA ASP A 312 3.99 -16.01 11.18
C ASP A 312 5.36 -16.64 11.52
N GLU A 313 6.18 -15.94 12.32
CA GLU A 313 7.56 -16.38 12.62
C GLU A 313 7.61 -17.78 13.23
N GLU A 314 6.63 -18.17 14.03
CA GLU A 314 6.56 -19.52 14.61
C GLU A 314 6.32 -20.58 13.53
N LYS A 315 5.43 -20.29 12.58
CA LYS A 315 5.15 -21.19 11.45
C LYS A 315 6.32 -21.25 10.47
N ALA A 316 7.00 -20.14 10.22
CA ALA A 316 8.21 -20.13 9.40
C ALA A 316 9.35 -20.93 10.04
N LYS A 317 9.55 -20.84 11.36
CA LYS A 317 10.52 -21.63 12.11
C LYS A 317 10.15 -23.12 12.08
N ALA A 318 8.86 -23.47 12.28
CA ALA A 318 8.37 -24.85 12.21
C ALA A 318 8.56 -25.43 10.81
N PHE A 319 8.27 -24.67 9.76
CA PHE A 319 8.49 -25.07 8.37
C PHE A 319 9.98 -25.28 8.05
N ALA A 320 10.84 -24.37 8.49
CA ALA A 320 12.30 -24.50 8.34
C ALA A 320 12.85 -25.73 9.09
N GLN A 321 12.34 -26.06 10.26
CA GLN A 321 12.67 -27.27 11.00
C GLN A 321 12.17 -28.54 10.25
N LYS A 322 10.95 -28.54 9.70
CA LYS A 322 10.43 -29.63 8.89
C LYS A 322 11.32 -29.91 7.68
N LEU A 323 11.78 -28.89 6.99
CA LEU A 323 12.72 -29.01 5.88
C LEU A 323 14.09 -29.57 6.31
N LYS A 324 14.62 -29.14 7.46
CA LYS A 324 15.89 -29.63 8.01
C LYS A 324 15.80 -31.09 8.50
N THR A 325 14.66 -31.51 9.03
CA THR A 325 14.45 -32.87 9.56
C THR A 325 14.08 -33.89 8.49
N GLY A 326 14.05 -33.51 7.21
CA GLY A 326 13.72 -34.42 6.09
C GLY A 326 12.26 -34.86 6.02
N LYS A 327 11.37 -34.32 6.88
CA LYS A 327 9.92 -34.48 6.74
C LYS A 327 9.50 -33.66 5.53
N GLY A 328 9.24 -34.30 4.40
CA GLY A 328 8.98 -33.65 3.10
C GLY A 328 7.77 -32.71 3.15
N PHE A 329 7.77 -31.77 2.21
CA PHE A 329 6.66 -30.86 1.93
C PHE A 329 5.39 -31.66 1.60
N ASP A 330 4.30 -31.45 2.37
CA ASP A 330 3.02 -32.15 2.22
C ASP A 330 1.88 -31.21 1.76
N LEU A 331 0.67 -31.75 1.54
CA LEU A 331 -0.48 -30.97 1.11
C LEU A 331 -1.03 -30.03 2.20
N ASN A 332 -0.72 -30.26 3.48
CA ASN A 332 -1.06 -29.30 4.53
C ASN A 332 -0.15 -28.07 4.43
N ASP A 333 1.14 -28.27 4.20
CA ASP A 333 2.10 -27.18 3.98
C ASP A 333 1.73 -26.36 2.72
N PHE A 334 1.29 -27.06 1.66
CA PHE A 334 0.81 -26.41 0.43
C PHE A 334 -0.45 -25.58 0.66
N LYS A 335 -1.41 -26.08 1.45
CA LYS A 335 -2.61 -25.34 1.87
C LYS A 335 -2.25 -24.12 2.70
N GLU A 336 -1.32 -24.24 3.66
CA GLU A 336 -0.86 -23.10 4.45
C GLU A 336 -0.19 -22.02 3.61
N GLN A 337 0.63 -22.41 2.62
CA GLN A 337 1.22 -21.45 1.68
C GLN A 337 0.16 -20.68 0.88
N ILE A 338 -0.86 -21.37 0.40
CA ILE A 338 -1.97 -20.73 -0.32
C ILE A 338 -2.74 -19.78 0.61
N ALA A 339 -3.01 -20.17 1.84
CA ALA A 339 -3.68 -19.33 2.83
C ALA A 339 -2.85 -18.10 3.20
N GLN A 340 -1.53 -18.22 3.30
CA GLN A 340 -0.61 -17.10 3.50
C GLN A 340 -0.61 -16.15 2.30
N MET A 341 -0.53 -16.66 1.09
CA MET A 341 -0.63 -15.87 -0.15
C MET A 341 -1.93 -15.07 -0.20
N ARG A 342 -3.05 -15.67 0.22
CA ARG A 342 -4.35 -14.99 0.30
C ARG A 342 -4.36 -13.88 1.35
N LYS A 343 -3.75 -14.10 2.53
CA LYS A 343 -3.61 -13.09 3.59
C LYS A 343 -2.73 -11.90 3.18
N MET A 344 -1.74 -12.14 2.32
CA MET A 344 -0.84 -11.12 1.77
C MET A 344 -1.47 -10.28 0.63
N GLY A 345 -2.78 -10.32 0.44
CA GLY A 345 -3.47 -9.52 -0.59
C GLY A 345 -3.60 -10.20 -1.95
N GLY A 346 -3.20 -11.47 -2.08
CA GLY A 346 -3.24 -12.23 -3.33
C GLY A 346 -2.14 -11.86 -4.33
N LEU A 347 -2.14 -12.53 -5.47
CA LEU A 347 -1.13 -12.34 -6.52
C LEU A 347 -1.20 -10.93 -7.13
N ALA A 348 -2.39 -10.31 -7.17
CA ALA A 348 -2.60 -8.98 -7.72
C ALA A 348 -1.81 -7.89 -6.95
N SER A 349 -1.84 -7.91 -5.61
CA SER A 349 -1.08 -6.98 -4.77
C SER A 349 0.43 -7.13 -4.94
N MET A 350 0.91 -8.36 -5.18
CA MET A 350 2.33 -8.60 -5.46
C MET A 350 2.72 -8.12 -6.86
N MET A 351 1.83 -8.26 -7.85
CA MET A 351 2.09 -7.82 -9.23
C MET A 351 2.24 -6.31 -9.34
N ASP A 352 1.47 -5.54 -8.58
CA ASP A 352 1.56 -4.07 -8.56
C ASP A 352 2.91 -3.54 -8.04
N LYS A 353 3.63 -4.35 -7.28
CA LYS A 353 4.94 -4.01 -6.70
C LYS A 353 6.12 -4.51 -7.52
N LEU A 354 5.88 -5.36 -8.53
CA LEU A 354 6.91 -5.84 -9.42
C LEU A 354 7.27 -4.81 -10.49
N PRO A 355 8.54 -4.78 -10.95
CA PRO A 355 8.92 -3.98 -12.12
C PRO A 355 8.06 -4.31 -13.34
N ALA A 356 7.70 -3.29 -14.14
CA ALA A 356 6.79 -3.41 -15.28
C ALA A 356 7.15 -4.53 -16.29
N GLN A 357 8.42 -4.91 -16.37
CA GLN A 357 8.90 -6.00 -17.23
C GLN A 357 8.39 -7.38 -16.77
N PHE A 358 8.23 -7.60 -15.46
CA PHE A 358 7.71 -8.84 -14.89
C PHE A 358 6.18 -8.84 -14.83
N ALA A 359 5.55 -7.68 -14.61
CA ALA A 359 4.10 -7.53 -14.61
C ALA A 359 3.49 -7.87 -16.00
N GLN A 360 4.14 -7.49 -17.09
CA GLN A 360 3.69 -7.83 -18.46
C GLN A 360 3.77 -9.33 -18.78
N ALA A 361 4.75 -10.05 -18.23
CA ALA A 361 4.86 -11.50 -18.40
C ALA A 361 3.76 -12.26 -17.62
N ALA A 362 3.30 -11.72 -16.49
CA ALA A 362 2.27 -12.29 -15.63
C ALA A 362 0.84 -11.83 -16.00
N GLY A 363 0.68 -10.79 -16.82
CA GLY A 363 -0.59 -10.12 -17.17
C GLY A 363 -1.62 -10.98 -17.93
N LYS A 364 -1.32 -12.23 -18.24
CA LYS A 364 -2.30 -13.20 -18.79
C LYS A 364 -3.21 -13.84 -17.72
N LEU A 365 -3.06 -13.46 -16.46
CA LEU A 365 -3.75 -14.07 -15.31
C LEU A 365 -4.76 -13.11 -14.62
N GLN A 366 -5.15 -12.02 -15.26
CA GLN A 366 -6.09 -11.05 -14.69
C GLN A 366 -7.55 -11.53 -14.75
N GLY A 367 -8.22 -11.43 -13.59
CA GLY A 367 -9.68 -11.51 -13.44
C GLY A 367 -10.08 -12.42 -12.28
N GLY A 368 -11.15 -12.07 -11.57
CA GLY A 368 -11.74 -12.79 -10.41
C GLY A 368 -11.91 -14.32 -10.51
N ALA A 369 -11.35 -14.94 -11.55
CA ALA A 369 -11.15 -16.37 -11.72
C ALA A 369 -10.14 -16.93 -10.70
N GLU A 370 -9.19 -16.12 -10.19
CA GLU A 370 -8.15 -16.59 -9.27
C GLU A 370 -8.70 -16.90 -7.87
N GLU A 371 -9.56 -16.06 -7.34
CA GLU A 371 -10.15 -16.29 -6.02
C GLU A 371 -11.04 -17.53 -6.01
N LYS A 372 -11.75 -17.76 -7.12
CA LYS A 372 -12.52 -18.99 -7.35
C LYS A 372 -11.62 -20.23 -7.53
N ALA A 373 -10.48 -20.07 -8.20
CA ALA A 373 -9.51 -21.17 -8.37
C ALA A 373 -8.84 -21.54 -7.04
N ILE A 374 -8.45 -20.56 -6.24
CA ILE A 374 -7.89 -20.77 -4.89
C ILE A 374 -8.92 -21.45 -3.99
N GLY A 375 -10.17 -20.99 -3.97
CA GLY A 375 -11.26 -21.63 -3.21
C GLY A 375 -11.50 -23.09 -3.62
N ARG A 376 -11.40 -23.42 -4.91
CA ARG A 376 -11.49 -24.81 -5.40
C ARG A 376 -10.32 -25.67 -4.92
N ILE A 377 -9.10 -25.14 -4.94
CA ILE A 377 -7.91 -25.83 -4.42
C ILE A 377 -8.07 -26.13 -2.93
N GLU A 378 -8.50 -25.16 -2.14
CA GLU A 378 -8.78 -25.35 -0.71
C GLU A 378 -9.90 -26.39 -0.50
N GLY A 379 -10.96 -26.36 -1.28
CA GLY A 379 -12.04 -27.33 -1.26
C GLY A 379 -11.57 -28.77 -1.52
N ILE A 380 -10.72 -28.95 -2.53
CA ILE A 380 -10.13 -30.26 -2.85
C ILE A 380 -9.28 -30.78 -1.68
N ILE A 381 -8.39 -29.95 -1.12
CA ILE A 381 -7.52 -30.35 0.00
C ILE A 381 -8.34 -30.63 1.27
N ASN A 382 -9.38 -29.85 1.54
CA ASN A 382 -10.28 -30.05 2.68
C ASN A 382 -11.08 -31.36 2.58
N SER A 383 -11.38 -31.81 1.36
CA SER A 383 -12.08 -33.08 1.10
C SER A 383 -11.17 -34.32 1.25
N MET A 384 -9.88 -34.12 1.50
CA MET A 384 -8.93 -35.21 1.79
C MET A 384 -8.86 -35.49 3.29
N THR A 385 -8.62 -36.76 3.66
CA THR A 385 -8.33 -37.12 5.04
C THR A 385 -6.95 -36.60 5.48
N PRO A 386 -6.67 -36.44 6.81
CA PRO A 386 -5.35 -36.02 7.28
C PRO A 386 -4.20 -36.92 6.77
N LEU A 387 -4.44 -38.24 6.64
CA LEU A 387 -3.46 -39.18 6.13
C LEU A 387 -3.20 -38.99 4.62
N GLU A 388 -4.22 -38.67 3.84
CA GLU A 388 -4.12 -38.41 2.41
C GLU A 388 -3.36 -37.11 2.12
N ARG A 389 -3.53 -36.11 2.98
CA ARG A 389 -2.77 -34.84 2.90
C ARG A 389 -1.30 -35.04 3.24
N ALA A 390 -1.00 -35.88 4.24
CA ALA A 390 0.37 -36.18 4.65
C ALA A 390 1.10 -37.09 3.67
N LYS A 391 0.35 -37.99 2.98
CA LYS A 391 0.90 -39.01 2.04
C LYS A 391 0.13 -39.01 0.73
N PRO A 392 0.38 -38.04 -0.17
CA PRO A 392 -0.36 -37.93 -1.45
C PRO A 392 -0.24 -39.13 -2.38
N GLU A 393 0.80 -39.95 -2.23
CA GLU A 393 0.99 -41.20 -2.96
C GLU A 393 -0.14 -42.23 -2.74
N LEU A 394 -0.93 -42.08 -1.67
CA LEU A 394 -2.11 -42.93 -1.40
C LEU A 394 -3.31 -42.61 -2.29
N LEU A 395 -3.29 -41.48 -3.02
CA LEU A 395 -4.41 -40.97 -3.81
C LEU A 395 -4.56 -41.72 -5.13
N LYS A 396 -5.12 -42.93 -5.07
CA LYS A 396 -5.49 -43.75 -6.26
C LYS A 396 -6.88 -43.34 -6.78
N ALA A 397 -7.28 -43.91 -7.90
CA ALA A 397 -8.48 -43.52 -8.67
C ALA A 397 -9.78 -43.45 -7.85
N SER A 398 -10.03 -44.39 -6.94
CA SER A 398 -11.23 -44.39 -6.08
C SER A 398 -11.25 -43.22 -5.09
N ARG A 399 -10.10 -42.91 -4.49
CA ARG A 399 -9.95 -41.77 -3.56
C ARG A 399 -10.09 -40.44 -4.28
N LYS A 400 -9.51 -40.31 -5.49
CA LYS A 400 -9.65 -39.12 -6.33
C LYS A 400 -11.11 -38.84 -6.70
N ARG A 401 -11.89 -39.88 -7.01
CA ARG A 401 -13.34 -39.75 -7.27
C ARG A 401 -14.11 -39.28 -6.05
N ARG A 402 -13.84 -39.83 -4.86
CA ARG A 402 -14.47 -39.41 -3.61
C ARG A 402 -14.13 -37.94 -3.28
N ILE A 403 -12.87 -37.55 -3.40
CA ILE A 403 -12.41 -36.18 -3.16
C ILE A 403 -13.05 -35.21 -4.15
N ALA A 404 -13.11 -35.57 -5.43
CA ALA A 404 -13.76 -34.75 -6.46
C ALA A 404 -15.26 -34.54 -6.15
N ALA A 405 -15.98 -35.59 -5.76
CA ALA A 405 -17.38 -35.52 -5.36
C ALA A 405 -17.58 -34.65 -4.11
N GLY A 406 -16.70 -34.78 -3.08
CA GLY A 406 -16.76 -33.98 -1.86
C GLY A 406 -16.44 -32.52 -2.05
N ALA A 407 -15.60 -32.19 -3.01
CA ALA A 407 -15.21 -30.80 -3.33
C ALA A 407 -16.10 -30.15 -4.40
N GLY A 408 -17.03 -30.87 -5.02
CA GLY A 408 -17.86 -30.39 -6.12
C GLY A 408 -17.06 -30.05 -7.39
N VAL A 409 -15.98 -30.78 -7.67
CA VAL A 409 -15.07 -30.58 -8.80
C VAL A 409 -14.89 -31.86 -9.63
N THR A 410 -14.25 -31.76 -10.78
CA THR A 410 -13.92 -32.90 -11.61
C THR A 410 -12.67 -33.63 -11.13
N VAL A 411 -12.56 -34.96 -11.47
CA VAL A 411 -11.33 -35.72 -11.18
C VAL A 411 -10.12 -35.14 -11.92
N GLN A 412 -10.33 -34.45 -13.04
CA GLN A 412 -9.28 -33.76 -13.77
C GLN A 412 -8.70 -32.59 -12.99
N GLU A 413 -9.54 -31.82 -12.27
CA GLU A 413 -9.09 -30.74 -11.40
C GLU A 413 -8.28 -31.28 -10.21
N VAL A 414 -8.70 -32.41 -9.63
CA VAL A 414 -7.89 -33.07 -8.57
C VAL A 414 -6.53 -33.51 -9.12
N ASN A 415 -6.46 -34.07 -10.32
CA ASN A 415 -5.19 -34.44 -10.93
C ASN A 415 -4.30 -33.23 -11.24
N ARG A 416 -4.89 -32.12 -11.71
CA ARG A 416 -4.17 -30.89 -11.97
C ARG A 416 -3.52 -30.36 -10.68
N LEU A 417 -4.27 -30.35 -9.57
CA LEU A 417 -3.75 -29.95 -8.26
C LEU A 417 -2.57 -30.83 -7.82
N LEU A 418 -2.70 -32.14 -7.94
CA LEU A 418 -1.64 -33.09 -7.56
C LEU A 418 -0.36 -32.88 -8.40
N ASN A 419 -0.52 -32.64 -9.70
CA ASN A 419 0.62 -32.33 -10.58
C ASN A 419 1.31 -31.00 -10.20
N GLN A 420 0.54 -29.96 -9.87
CA GLN A 420 1.08 -28.69 -9.37
C GLN A 420 1.83 -28.90 -8.05
N PHE A 421 1.25 -29.66 -7.13
CA PHE A 421 1.87 -30.00 -5.86
C PHE A 421 3.21 -30.75 -6.06
N GLU A 422 3.26 -31.75 -6.94
CA GLU A 422 4.50 -32.49 -7.26
C GLU A 422 5.58 -31.58 -7.85
N GLN A 423 5.21 -30.65 -8.73
CA GLN A 423 6.14 -29.67 -9.28
C GLN A 423 6.70 -28.75 -8.17
N THR A 424 5.83 -28.25 -7.29
CA THR A 424 6.25 -27.43 -6.14
C THR A 424 7.16 -28.22 -5.20
N GLN A 425 6.83 -29.49 -4.93
CA GLN A 425 7.65 -30.36 -4.09
C GLN A 425 9.05 -30.59 -4.68
N LYS A 426 9.16 -30.77 -6.02
CA LYS A 426 10.46 -30.89 -6.70
C LYS A 426 11.32 -29.64 -6.57
N VAL A 427 10.71 -28.46 -6.74
CA VAL A 427 11.38 -27.17 -6.56
C VAL A 427 11.86 -27.02 -5.11
N MET A 428 11.01 -27.32 -4.12
CA MET A 428 11.37 -27.25 -2.70
C MET A 428 12.49 -28.21 -2.32
N LYS A 429 12.51 -29.42 -2.88
CA LYS A 429 13.64 -30.36 -2.68
C LYS A 429 14.97 -29.87 -3.26
N GLN A 430 14.93 -29.12 -4.35
CA GLN A 430 16.12 -28.48 -4.91
C GLN A 430 16.65 -27.35 -4.01
N PHE A 431 15.73 -26.58 -3.40
CA PHE A 431 16.09 -25.53 -2.45
C PHE A 431 16.73 -26.08 -1.16
N SER A 432 16.23 -27.20 -0.62
CA SER A 432 16.75 -27.81 0.61
C SER A 432 18.15 -28.40 0.45
N LYS A 433 18.58 -28.75 -0.76
CA LYS A 433 19.92 -29.31 -1.08
C LYS A 433 20.99 -28.29 -1.44
N GLY A 434 20.91 -27.04 -0.92
CA GLY A 434 21.92 -26.02 -1.15
C GLY A 434 21.69 -25.13 -2.38
N GLY A 435 20.51 -25.17 -2.98
CA GLY A 435 20.12 -24.36 -4.14
C GLY A 435 20.04 -22.85 -3.86
N MET A 436 19.83 -22.44 -2.60
CA MET A 436 19.73 -21.03 -2.21
C MET A 436 21.01 -20.24 -2.50
N ASN A 437 22.18 -20.83 -2.23
CA ASN A 437 23.46 -20.19 -2.54
C ASN A 437 23.76 -20.12 -4.05
N LYS A 438 23.27 -21.08 -4.84
CA LYS A 438 23.38 -21.04 -6.30
C LYS A 438 22.44 -20.02 -6.92
N MET A 439 21.21 -19.89 -6.40
CA MET A 439 20.24 -18.91 -6.88
C MET A 439 20.60 -17.48 -6.47
N MET A 440 21.12 -17.26 -5.25
CA MET A 440 21.68 -15.98 -4.86
C MET A 440 22.89 -15.57 -5.73
N ARG A 441 23.73 -16.52 -6.12
CA ARG A 441 24.82 -16.28 -7.09
C ARG A 441 24.29 -15.98 -8.50
N ALA A 442 23.26 -16.69 -8.96
CA ALA A 442 22.63 -16.42 -10.25
C ALA A 442 21.88 -15.09 -10.28
N MET A 443 21.15 -14.72 -9.21
CA MET A 443 20.56 -13.39 -9.05
C MET A 443 21.61 -12.28 -8.95
N LYS A 444 22.73 -12.53 -8.25
CA LYS A 444 23.86 -11.59 -8.20
C LYS A 444 24.53 -11.40 -9.56
N GLY A 445 24.52 -12.41 -10.42
CA GLY A 445 25.01 -12.34 -11.79
C GLY A 445 24.01 -11.70 -12.81
N MET A 446 22.72 -11.62 -12.45
CA MET A 446 21.69 -10.95 -13.27
C MET A 446 21.43 -9.49 -12.87
N MET A 447 22.00 -9.01 -11.77
CA MET A 447 21.98 -7.59 -11.39
C MET A 447 23.30 -6.93 -11.87
N PRO A 448 23.28 -6.11 -12.90
CA PRO A 448 24.42 -5.26 -13.21
C PRO A 448 24.45 -4.12 -12.19
N GLY A 449 25.42 -4.14 -11.29
CA GLY A 449 25.65 -3.10 -10.30
C GLY A 449 25.37 -3.55 -8.87
N GLY A 450 26.43 -3.92 -8.14
CA GLY A 450 26.36 -4.31 -6.74
C GLY A 450 25.84 -3.18 -5.86
N LEU A 451 25.00 -3.55 -4.88
CA LEU A 451 24.59 -2.66 -3.79
C LEU A 451 25.81 -2.22 -2.96
N PRO A 452 26.07 -0.93 -2.80
CA PRO A 452 27.09 -0.45 -1.87
C PRO A 452 26.54 -0.55 -0.44
N GLY A 453 27.23 -1.29 0.43
CA GLY A 453 27.03 -1.22 1.87
C GLY A 453 26.60 -2.49 2.60
N MET A 454 27.20 -3.66 2.33
CA MET A 454 27.26 -4.74 3.33
C MET A 454 28.72 -5.12 3.60
N PRO A 455 29.15 -5.18 4.88
CA PRO A 455 30.50 -5.65 5.22
C PRO A 455 30.64 -7.13 4.88
N ARG A 456 31.88 -7.50 4.54
CA ARG A 456 32.31 -8.86 4.16
C ARG A 456 32.16 -9.86 5.29
#